data_297ecaeddd72712f702fc5f6e29f6bf3
#
_entry.id   297ecaeddd72712f702fc5f6e29f6bf3
#
_cell.length_a   1.000
_cell.length_b   1.000
_cell.length_c   1.000
_cell.angle_alpha   90.00
_cell.angle_beta   90.00
_cell.angle_gamma   90.00
#
_symmetry.space_group_name_H-M   'P 1'
#
loop_
_entity.id
_entity.type
_entity.pdbx_description
1 polymer ?
#
loop_
_entity_poly.entity_id
_entity_poly.type
_entity_poly.pdbx_seq_one_letter_code
_entity_poly.pdbx_strand_id
1 'polypeptide(L)'
;MDRTVLPYLSSPANRETLYGLLHSYAFRLFLRDILALRDRYQPERLGPFFSPESVDGMARQVERLGLIRRKAGGTIRFLAEAVTDFGETFEWFVAEILRRQFAADALWGVTIPGLPCGGDFDVLALLSGKLLYLETKTSPPKHIEQKEMSAFLARVKTLSPDFAIVLVDTHLRMKDKLVPLLSEGLRAEGMSDGEMTRVEKETFSWERRIYLTNAKRDIVSNLTLCLRTYFVGRFFG
;
A
#
# COMPACT_ATOMS: atom_id res chain seq x y z
N MET A 1 -16.26 9.65 -7.33
CA MET A 1 -16.89 8.47 -7.95
C MET A 1 -16.17 7.26 -7.41
N ASP A 2 -16.90 6.34 -6.79
CA ASP A 2 -16.29 5.06 -6.41
C ASP A 2 -15.76 4.39 -7.67
N ARG A 3 -14.45 4.09 -7.70
CA ARG A 3 -13.88 3.22 -8.73
C ARG A 3 -14.65 1.91 -8.74
N THR A 4 -14.88 1.41 -9.92
CA THR A 4 -15.53 0.12 -10.17
C THR A 4 -14.92 -0.91 -9.22
N VAL A 5 -15.72 -1.43 -8.31
CA VAL A 5 -15.30 -2.45 -7.34
C VAL A 5 -14.54 -3.53 -8.09
N LEU A 6 -13.32 -3.82 -7.65
CA LEU A 6 -12.55 -4.93 -8.21
C LEU A 6 -13.46 -6.16 -8.34
N PRO A 7 -13.55 -6.83 -9.50
CA PRO A 7 -14.58 -7.84 -9.77
C PRO A 7 -14.72 -8.91 -8.68
N TYR A 8 -13.61 -9.30 -8.05
CA TYR A 8 -13.59 -10.27 -6.95
C TYR A 8 -14.00 -9.71 -5.59
N LEU A 9 -14.20 -8.39 -5.49
CA LEU A 9 -14.75 -7.71 -4.30
C LEU A 9 -16.27 -7.46 -4.39
N SER A 10 -16.94 -7.95 -5.43
CA SER A 10 -18.39 -7.79 -5.61
C SER A 10 -19.20 -8.45 -4.49
N SER A 11 -18.72 -9.58 -3.95
CA SER A 11 -19.35 -10.28 -2.83
C SER A 11 -18.85 -9.77 -1.47
N PRO A 12 -19.74 -9.45 -0.51
CA PRO A 12 -19.34 -9.13 0.86
C PRO A 12 -18.48 -10.23 1.50
N ALA A 13 -18.80 -11.50 1.29
CA ALA A 13 -18.04 -12.63 1.81
C ALA A 13 -16.61 -12.66 1.25
N ASN A 14 -16.43 -12.35 -0.05
CA ASN A 14 -15.11 -12.26 -0.64
C ASN A 14 -14.30 -11.10 -0.06
N ARG A 15 -14.95 -9.95 0.21
CA ARG A 15 -14.27 -8.80 0.85
C ARG A 15 -13.73 -9.17 2.22
N GLU A 16 -14.54 -9.82 3.07
CA GLU A 16 -14.10 -10.28 4.39
C GLU A 16 -12.96 -11.28 4.29
N THR A 17 -13.10 -12.27 3.43
CA THR A 17 -12.07 -13.28 3.21
C THR A 17 -10.75 -12.65 2.73
N LEU A 18 -10.82 -11.79 1.72
CA LEU A 18 -9.63 -11.13 1.17
C LEU A 18 -9.00 -10.19 2.20
N TYR A 19 -9.80 -9.40 2.92
CA TYR A 19 -9.31 -8.53 3.98
C TYR A 19 -8.50 -9.32 5.02
N GLY A 20 -9.04 -10.44 5.51
CA GLY A 20 -8.32 -11.31 6.45
C GLY A 20 -7.01 -11.87 5.89
N LEU A 21 -7.02 -12.33 4.63
CA LEU A 21 -5.84 -12.90 3.98
C LEU A 21 -4.73 -11.86 3.75
N LEU A 22 -5.09 -10.62 3.40
CA LEU A 22 -4.13 -9.55 3.12
C LEU A 22 -3.37 -9.06 4.36
N HIS A 23 -3.77 -9.40 5.58
CA HIS A 23 -2.92 -9.16 6.75
C HIS A 23 -1.62 -9.99 6.71
N SER A 24 -1.61 -11.14 6.02
CA SER A 24 -0.39 -11.92 5.80
C SER A 24 0.49 -11.30 4.70
N TYR A 25 1.71 -10.89 5.04
CA TYR A 25 2.68 -10.42 4.05
C TYR A 25 3.00 -11.48 2.99
N ALA A 26 3.11 -12.75 3.41
CA ALA A 26 3.32 -13.87 2.50
C ALA A 26 2.19 -13.99 1.47
N PHE A 27 0.92 -13.82 1.91
CA PHE A 27 -0.22 -13.86 0.99
C PHE A 27 -0.21 -12.67 0.00
N ARG A 28 0.16 -11.46 0.45
CA ARG A 28 0.30 -10.30 -0.44
C ARG A 28 1.38 -10.52 -1.50
N LEU A 29 2.54 -11.05 -1.12
CA LEU A 29 3.59 -11.41 -2.09
C LEU A 29 3.09 -12.44 -3.09
N PHE A 30 2.45 -13.50 -2.62
CA PHE A 30 1.88 -14.55 -3.44
C PHE A 30 0.84 -14.01 -4.44
N LEU A 31 -0.10 -13.20 -3.97
CA LEU A 31 -1.14 -12.61 -4.81
C LEU A 31 -0.54 -11.68 -5.87
N ARG A 32 0.43 -10.84 -5.50
CA ARG A 32 1.17 -9.99 -6.44
C ARG A 32 1.84 -10.81 -7.53
N ASP A 33 2.49 -11.91 -7.16
CA ASP A 33 3.21 -12.75 -8.11
C ASP A 33 2.24 -13.49 -9.04
N ILE A 34 1.10 -13.98 -8.54
CA ILE A 34 0.03 -14.55 -9.38
C ILE A 34 -0.51 -13.52 -10.37
N LEU A 35 -0.78 -12.29 -9.93
CA LEU A 35 -1.27 -11.22 -10.80
C LEU A 35 -0.25 -10.86 -11.88
N ALA A 36 1.04 -10.87 -11.56
CA ALA A 36 2.11 -10.61 -12.53
C ALA A 36 2.32 -11.76 -13.53
N LEU A 37 2.23 -13.01 -13.06
CA LEU A 37 2.47 -14.19 -13.89
C LEU A 37 1.25 -14.63 -14.70
N ARG A 38 0.05 -14.46 -14.14
CA ARG A 38 -1.22 -14.90 -14.75
C ARG A 38 -1.17 -16.37 -15.22
N ASP A 39 -1.55 -16.66 -16.44
CA ASP A 39 -1.55 -18.01 -17.00
C ASP A 39 -0.13 -18.61 -17.15
N ARG A 40 0.92 -17.80 -16.97
CA ARG A 40 2.33 -18.27 -16.93
C ARG A 40 2.75 -18.74 -15.53
N TYR A 41 1.84 -18.72 -14.57
CA TYR A 41 2.11 -19.18 -13.22
C TYR A 41 2.51 -20.66 -13.21
N GLN A 42 3.60 -20.94 -12.53
CA GLN A 42 4.09 -22.27 -12.18
C GLN A 42 4.54 -22.22 -10.71
N PRO A 43 4.13 -23.16 -9.86
CA PRO A 43 4.46 -23.14 -8.42
C PRO A 43 5.96 -22.93 -8.15
N GLU A 44 6.82 -23.52 -9.00
CA GLU A 44 8.27 -23.47 -8.88
C GLU A 44 8.85 -22.07 -9.13
N ARG A 45 8.10 -21.20 -9.80
CA ARG A 45 8.52 -19.82 -10.10
C ARG A 45 8.31 -18.84 -8.94
N LEU A 46 7.63 -19.24 -7.89
CA LEU A 46 7.39 -18.38 -6.71
C LEU A 46 8.61 -18.26 -5.78
N GLY A 47 9.74 -18.81 -6.21
CA GLY A 47 11.01 -18.66 -5.53
C GLY A 47 11.15 -19.41 -4.21
N PRO A 48 12.31 -19.30 -3.57
CA PRO A 48 12.65 -20.06 -2.36
C PRO A 48 11.91 -19.61 -1.08
N PHE A 49 11.01 -18.64 -1.19
CA PHE A 49 10.34 -18.01 -0.03
C PHE A 49 9.08 -18.76 0.44
N PHE A 50 8.60 -19.74 -0.35
CA PHE A 50 7.35 -20.46 -0.05
C PHE A 50 7.56 -21.97 -0.10
N SER A 51 7.05 -22.68 0.92
CA SER A 51 6.96 -24.14 0.82
C SER A 51 5.85 -24.54 -0.17
N PRO A 52 5.95 -25.71 -0.83
CA PRO A 52 4.92 -26.19 -1.75
C PRO A 52 3.52 -26.24 -1.10
N GLU A 53 3.44 -26.64 0.18
CA GLU A 53 2.18 -26.69 0.92
C GLU A 53 1.58 -25.29 1.13
N SER A 54 2.42 -24.30 1.43
CA SER A 54 1.99 -22.89 1.57
C SER A 54 1.46 -22.34 0.26
N VAL A 55 2.16 -22.64 -0.85
CA VAL A 55 1.74 -22.24 -2.20
C VAL A 55 0.38 -22.83 -2.55
N ASP A 56 0.19 -24.15 -2.33
CA ASP A 56 -1.07 -24.82 -2.62
C ASP A 56 -2.21 -24.30 -1.74
N GLY A 57 -1.92 -24.05 -0.45
CA GLY A 57 -2.88 -23.43 0.48
C GLY A 57 -3.34 -22.04 0.01
N MET A 58 -2.42 -21.16 -0.37
CA MET A 58 -2.71 -19.82 -0.87
C MET A 58 -3.43 -19.87 -2.23
N ALA A 59 -3.03 -20.77 -3.14
CA ALA A 59 -3.69 -20.95 -4.43
C ALA A 59 -5.16 -21.38 -4.27
N ARG A 60 -5.47 -22.27 -3.30
CA ARG A 60 -6.86 -22.62 -2.95
C ARG A 60 -7.67 -21.39 -2.51
N GLN A 61 -7.07 -20.50 -1.71
CA GLN A 61 -7.77 -19.28 -1.28
C GLN A 61 -8.07 -18.35 -2.46
N VAL A 62 -7.09 -18.14 -3.35
CA VAL A 62 -7.24 -17.30 -4.54
C VAL A 62 -8.28 -17.89 -5.51
N GLU A 63 -8.37 -19.23 -5.62
CA GLU A 63 -9.41 -19.92 -6.38
C GLU A 63 -10.79 -19.72 -5.78
N ARG A 64 -10.95 -19.81 -4.45
CA ARG A 64 -12.22 -19.53 -3.75
C ARG A 64 -12.68 -18.09 -3.95
N LEU A 65 -11.76 -17.15 -4.07
CA LEU A 65 -12.06 -15.75 -4.41
C LEU A 65 -12.49 -15.56 -5.87
N GLY A 66 -12.40 -16.61 -6.71
CA GLY A 66 -12.78 -16.54 -8.12
C GLY A 66 -11.76 -15.87 -9.04
N LEU A 67 -10.53 -15.63 -8.56
CA LEU A 67 -9.47 -15.01 -9.36
C LEU A 67 -8.81 -15.98 -10.33
N ILE A 68 -8.72 -17.26 -9.96
CA ILE A 68 -8.09 -18.31 -10.74
C ILE A 68 -8.94 -19.57 -10.75
N ARG A 69 -8.64 -20.46 -11.70
CA ARG A 69 -9.04 -21.86 -11.69
C ARG A 69 -7.78 -22.70 -11.77
N ARG A 70 -7.61 -23.62 -10.84
CA ARG A 70 -6.48 -24.54 -10.85
C ARG A 70 -6.71 -25.67 -11.86
N LYS A 71 -5.66 -26.09 -12.53
CA LYS A 71 -5.63 -27.18 -13.50
C LYS A 71 -4.75 -28.33 -12.97
N ALA A 72 -4.83 -29.47 -13.63
CA ALA A 72 -3.90 -30.59 -13.36
C ALA A 72 -2.44 -30.12 -13.57
N GLY A 73 -1.51 -30.67 -12.76
CA GLY A 73 -0.10 -30.30 -12.81
C GLY A 73 0.24 -28.94 -12.15
N GLY A 74 -0.65 -28.38 -11.32
CA GLY A 74 -0.37 -27.17 -10.55
C GLY A 74 -0.44 -25.85 -11.33
N THR A 75 -0.72 -25.90 -12.64
CA THR A 75 -0.95 -24.70 -13.44
C THR A 75 -2.29 -24.06 -13.15
N ILE A 76 -2.46 -22.79 -13.52
CA ILE A 76 -3.72 -22.06 -13.31
C ILE A 76 -4.27 -21.50 -14.63
N ARG A 77 -5.55 -21.20 -14.64
CA ARG A 77 -6.18 -20.27 -15.57
C ARG A 77 -6.58 -19.02 -14.79
N PHE A 78 -6.16 -17.88 -15.24
CA PHE A 78 -6.55 -16.61 -14.67
C PHE A 78 -7.97 -16.23 -15.14
N LEU A 79 -8.85 -15.79 -14.22
CA LEU A 79 -10.27 -15.53 -14.51
C LEU A 79 -10.64 -14.05 -14.43
N ALA A 80 -9.86 -13.25 -13.68
CA ALA A 80 -10.17 -11.84 -13.42
C ALA A 80 -9.40 -10.92 -14.38
N GLU A 81 -9.72 -10.97 -15.68
CA GLU A 81 -8.97 -10.23 -16.73
C GLU A 81 -8.88 -8.71 -16.47
N ALA A 82 -9.89 -8.13 -15.83
CA ALA A 82 -9.92 -6.71 -15.48
C ALA A 82 -8.93 -6.31 -14.36
N VAL A 83 -8.39 -7.27 -13.62
CA VAL A 83 -7.39 -7.01 -12.58
C VAL A 83 -6.01 -7.05 -13.20
N THR A 84 -5.36 -5.90 -13.35
CA THR A 84 -4.09 -5.76 -14.06
C THR A 84 -2.87 -5.93 -13.16
N ASP A 85 -2.95 -5.47 -11.91
CA ASP A 85 -1.87 -5.51 -10.95
C ASP A 85 -2.38 -5.58 -9.50
N PHE A 86 -1.46 -5.59 -8.55
CA PHE A 86 -1.77 -5.66 -7.13
C PHE A 86 -2.02 -4.29 -6.48
N GLY A 87 -1.67 -3.18 -7.16
CA GLY A 87 -1.71 -1.84 -6.57
C GLY A 87 -3.10 -1.47 -6.05
N GLU A 88 -4.12 -1.53 -6.91
CA GLU A 88 -5.50 -1.20 -6.52
C GLU A 88 -6.05 -2.09 -5.39
N THR A 89 -5.65 -3.37 -5.36
CA THR A 89 -6.01 -4.28 -4.26
C THR A 89 -5.37 -3.82 -2.94
N PHE A 90 -4.14 -3.35 -3.01
CA PHE A 90 -3.42 -2.88 -1.82
C PHE A 90 -3.96 -1.53 -1.33
N GLU A 91 -4.29 -0.61 -2.23
CA GLU A 91 -4.99 0.65 -1.90
C GLU A 91 -6.31 0.38 -1.18
N TRP A 92 -7.16 -0.50 -1.75
CA TRP A 92 -8.40 -0.93 -1.11
C TRP A 92 -8.15 -1.51 0.29
N PHE A 93 -7.18 -2.39 0.44
CA PHE A 93 -6.85 -3.02 1.72
C PHE A 93 -6.43 -1.99 2.78
N VAL A 94 -5.60 -1.02 2.39
CA VAL A 94 -5.16 0.05 3.29
C VAL A 94 -6.33 0.95 3.70
N ALA A 95 -7.23 1.29 2.75
CA ALA A 95 -8.45 2.04 3.07
C ALA A 95 -9.35 1.27 4.05
N GLU A 96 -9.49 -0.07 3.87
CA GLU A 96 -10.24 -0.91 4.81
C GLU A 96 -9.58 -0.97 6.20
N ILE A 97 -8.25 -0.99 6.30
CA ILE A 97 -7.54 -0.88 7.58
C ILE A 97 -7.90 0.44 8.26
N LEU A 98 -7.86 1.56 7.54
CA LEU A 98 -8.17 2.88 8.10
C LEU A 98 -9.62 2.94 8.61
N ARG A 99 -10.58 2.39 7.86
CA ARG A 99 -11.99 2.32 8.27
C ARG A 99 -12.20 1.46 9.51
N ARG A 100 -11.64 0.25 9.52
CA ARG A 100 -11.96 -0.77 10.53
C ARG A 100 -11.14 -0.64 11.80
N GLN A 101 -9.87 -0.23 11.70
CA GLN A 101 -8.97 -0.17 12.84
C GLN A 101 -8.86 1.23 13.45
N PHE A 102 -9.17 2.27 12.67
CA PHE A 102 -8.99 3.66 13.09
C PHE A 102 -10.28 4.49 13.01
N ALA A 103 -11.41 3.88 12.64
CA ALA A 103 -12.70 4.54 12.47
C ALA A 103 -12.62 5.79 11.57
N ALA A 104 -11.77 5.75 10.54
CA ALA A 104 -11.62 6.84 9.58
C ALA A 104 -12.61 6.71 8.43
N ASP A 105 -13.09 7.84 7.90
CA ASP A 105 -13.75 7.88 6.60
C ASP A 105 -12.67 7.85 5.53
N ALA A 106 -12.49 6.73 4.85
CA ALA A 106 -11.42 6.53 3.87
C ALA A 106 -11.96 6.18 2.48
N LEU A 107 -11.31 6.71 1.45
CA LEU A 107 -11.55 6.41 0.04
C LEU A 107 -10.22 5.96 -0.58
N TRP A 108 -10.29 5.13 -1.63
CA TRP A 108 -9.12 4.67 -2.37
C TRP A 108 -9.27 4.93 -3.87
N GLY A 109 -8.15 5.04 -4.60
CA GLY A 109 -8.13 5.32 -6.03
C GLY A 109 -8.86 6.59 -6.40
N VAL A 110 -8.66 7.69 -5.66
CA VAL A 110 -9.45 8.92 -5.78
C VAL A 110 -8.88 9.84 -6.84
N THR A 111 -9.68 10.13 -7.86
CA THR A 111 -9.37 11.18 -8.84
C THR A 111 -10.15 12.44 -8.49
N ILE A 112 -9.46 13.58 -8.38
CA ILE A 112 -10.08 14.89 -8.14
C ILE A 112 -9.94 15.72 -9.41
N PRO A 113 -11.04 15.97 -10.15
CA PRO A 113 -10.99 16.75 -11.38
C PRO A 113 -10.49 18.19 -11.13
N GLY A 114 -9.67 18.69 -12.06
CA GLY A 114 -9.18 20.08 -12.01
C GLY A 114 -7.94 20.31 -11.14
N LEU A 115 -7.41 19.30 -10.47
CA LEU A 115 -6.13 19.42 -9.76
C LEU A 115 -4.96 19.35 -10.75
N PRO A 116 -3.95 20.25 -10.62
CA PRO A 116 -2.82 20.32 -11.55
C PRO A 116 -1.81 19.18 -11.39
N CYS A 117 -1.84 18.44 -10.28
CA CYS A 117 -0.84 17.39 -10.01
C CYS A 117 -1.04 16.10 -10.82
N GLY A 118 -2.19 15.94 -11.49
CA GLY A 118 -2.51 14.73 -12.26
C GLY A 118 -2.51 13.41 -11.46
N GLY A 119 -3.05 12.36 -12.06
CA GLY A 119 -3.09 11.03 -11.44
C GLY A 119 -4.11 10.90 -10.32
N ASP A 120 -4.09 9.73 -9.70
CA ASP A 120 -4.98 9.37 -8.62
C ASP A 120 -4.28 9.52 -7.27
N PHE A 121 -5.06 9.77 -6.22
CA PHE A 121 -4.64 9.64 -4.84
C PHE A 121 -4.94 8.19 -4.40
N ASP A 122 -3.92 7.45 -3.99
CA ASP A 122 -4.09 6.04 -3.64
C ASP A 122 -5.10 5.86 -2.50
N VAL A 123 -4.91 6.57 -1.38
CA VAL A 123 -5.88 6.59 -0.27
C VAL A 123 -6.00 7.99 0.31
N LEU A 124 -7.23 8.49 0.42
CA LEU A 124 -7.58 9.69 1.19
C LEU A 124 -8.44 9.29 2.37
N ALA A 125 -8.14 9.83 3.55
CA ALA A 125 -8.94 9.54 4.74
C ALA A 125 -9.15 10.78 5.61
N LEU A 126 -10.33 10.87 6.22
CA LEU A 126 -10.64 11.82 7.25
C LEU A 126 -10.60 11.11 8.61
N LEU A 127 -9.68 11.51 9.47
CA LEU A 127 -9.48 10.93 10.79
C LEU A 127 -9.47 12.03 11.86
N SER A 128 -10.43 12.03 12.77
CA SER A 128 -10.56 13.06 13.81
C SER A 128 -10.52 14.49 13.26
N GLY A 129 -11.18 14.73 12.14
CA GLY A 129 -11.21 16.03 11.45
C GLY A 129 -9.90 16.41 10.76
N LYS A 130 -8.97 15.46 10.55
CA LYS A 130 -7.69 15.65 9.88
C LYS A 130 -7.65 14.89 8.57
N LEU A 131 -7.25 15.57 7.50
CA LEU A 131 -7.08 14.97 6.18
C LEU A 131 -5.73 14.25 6.12
N LEU A 132 -5.79 12.94 5.91
CA LEU A 132 -4.65 12.07 5.61
C LEU A 132 -4.60 11.79 4.10
N TYR A 133 -3.44 11.97 3.49
CA TYR A 133 -3.09 11.36 2.20
C TYR A 133 -2.09 10.21 2.43
N LEU A 134 -2.40 9.04 1.89
CA LEU A 134 -1.52 7.88 1.97
C LEU A 134 -1.22 7.39 0.55
N GLU A 135 0.06 7.39 0.21
CA GLU A 135 0.62 6.81 -1.03
C GLU A 135 1.07 5.39 -0.75
N THR A 136 0.71 4.45 -1.60
CA THR A 136 1.09 3.04 -1.48
C THR A 136 2.12 2.64 -2.53
N LYS A 137 3.07 1.80 -2.15
CA LYS A 137 4.05 1.22 -3.07
C LYS A 137 4.14 -0.28 -2.88
N THR A 138 3.85 -1.03 -3.92
CA THR A 138 3.96 -2.50 -3.91
C THR A 138 5.29 -3.01 -4.48
N SER A 139 6.06 -2.13 -5.11
CA SER A 139 7.41 -2.43 -5.62
C SER A 139 8.45 -2.44 -4.50
N PRO A 140 9.48 -3.31 -4.60
CA PRO A 140 10.63 -3.25 -3.69
C PRO A 140 11.34 -1.89 -3.74
N PRO A 141 11.97 -1.43 -2.62
CA PRO A 141 12.63 -0.11 -2.55
C PRO A 141 13.60 0.18 -3.70
N LYS A 142 14.32 -0.84 -4.20
CA LYS A 142 15.29 -0.70 -5.30
C LYS A 142 14.68 -0.24 -6.62
N HIS A 143 13.39 -0.45 -6.82
CA HIS A 143 12.66 -0.10 -8.04
C HIS A 143 11.88 1.22 -7.93
N ILE A 144 11.81 1.81 -6.74
CA ILE A 144 11.18 3.12 -6.53
C ILE A 144 12.18 4.19 -6.94
N GLU A 145 11.78 5.10 -7.83
CA GLU A 145 12.60 6.13 -8.41
C GLU A 145 12.25 7.53 -7.89
N GLN A 146 13.15 8.50 -8.11
CA GLN A 146 12.95 9.89 -7.68
C GLN A 146 11.65 10.50 -8.23
N LYS A 147 11.29 10.18 -9.48
CA LYS A 147 10.05 10.69 -10.10
C LYS A 147 8.78 10.33 -9.31
N GLU A 148 8.76 9.16 -8.65
CA GLU A 148 7.62 8.72 -7.85
C GLU A 148 7.51 9.49 -6.54
N MET A 149 8.66 9.79 -5.89
CA MET A 149 8.69 10.64 -4.71
C MET A 149 8.32 12.08 -5.06
N SER A 150 8.80 12.60 -6.18
CA SER A 150 8.42 13.94 -6.67
C SER A 150 6.91 14.01 -6.98
N ALA A 151 6.33 13.00 -7.61
CA ALA A 151 4.89 12.95 -7.87
C ALA A 151 4.06 12.91 -6.56
N PHE A 152 4.50 12.13 -5.58
CA PHE A 152 3.89 12.13 -4.24
C PHE A 152 3.94 13.52 -3.59
N LEU A 153 5.10 14.17 -3.59
CA LEU A 153 5.27 15.51 -2.99
C LEU A 153 4.46 16.59 -3.73
N ALA A 154 4.35 16.51 -5.06
CA ALA A 154 3.50 17.40 -5.84
C ALA A 154 2.02 17.24 -5.44
N ARG A 155 1.55 16.01 -5.21
CA ARG A 155 0.19 15.74 -4.70
C ARG A 155 0.02 16.27 -3.27
N VAL A 156 1.00 16.07 -2.38
CA VAL A 156 0.99 16.64 -1.01
C VAL A 156 0.87 18.16 -1.07
N LYS A 157 1.65 18.83 -1.92
CA LYS A 157 1.62 20.28 -2.08
C LYS A 157 0.29 20.79 -2.61
N THR A 158 -0.28 20.07 -3.59
CA THR A 158 -1.55 20.45 -4.22
C THR A 158 -2.74 20.21 -3.30
N LEU A 159 -2.81 19.07 -2.62
CA LEU A 159 -3.91 18.70 -1.74
C LEU A 159 -3.82 19.37 -0.37
N SER A 160 -2.60 19.72 0.07
CA SER A 160 -2.29 20.27 1.39
C SER A 160 -2.93 19.47 2.55
N PRO A 161 -2.73 18.14 2.62
CA PRO A 161 -3.30 17.35 3.70
C PRO A 161 -2.67 17.76 5.05
N ASP A 162 -3.38 17.48 6.15
CA ASP A 162 -2.83 17.70 7.50
C ASP A 162 -1.57 16.87 7.73
N PHE A 163 -1.52 15.65 7.19
CA PHE A 163 -0.34 14.79 7.16
C PHE A 163 -0.41 13.77 6.01
N ALA A 164 0.75 13.24 5.62
CA ALA A 164 0.84 12.27 4.55
C ALA A 164 1.75 11.08 4.93
N ILE A 165 1.47 9.91 4.35
CA ILE A 165 2.23 8.69 4.60
C ILE A 165 2.59 8.04 3.27
N VAL A 166 3.87 7.68 3.08
CA VAL A 166 4.29 6.72 2.05
C VAL A 166 4.40 5.34 2.72
N LEU A 167 3.55 4.40 2.32
CA LEU A 167 3.54 3.02 2.80
C LEU A 167 4.08 2.09 1.71
N VAL A 168 5.19 1.42 2.00
CA VAL A 168 5.81 0.47 1.06
C VAL A 168 5.55 -0.96 1.53
N ASP A 169 4.91 -1.79 0.69
CA ASP A 169 4.63 -3.20 1.00
C ASP A 169 5.90 -4.05 0.89
N THR A 170 6.77 -3.89 1.87
CA THR A 170 8.05 -4.60 1.94
C THR A 170 8.49 -4.85 3.37
N HIS A 171 9.32 -5.88 3.59
CA HIS A 171 10.07 -6.08 4.82
C HIS A 171 11.54 -5.63 4.72
N LEU A 172 11.94 -5.09 3.55
CA LEU A 172 13.30 -4.61 3.31
C LEU A 172 13.57 -3.28 4.02
N ARG A 173 14.85 -2.96 4.19
CA ARG A 173 15.30 -1.66 4.72
C ARG A 173 15.01 -0.56 3.71
N MET A 174 14.55 0.58 4.23
CA MET A 174 14.24 1.77 3.43
C MET A 174 15.22 2.91 3.66
N LYS A 175 15.96 2.88 4.78
CA LYS A 175 16.86 3.95 5.18
C LYS A 175 17.86 4.34 4.09
N ASP A 176 18.43 3.34 3.42
CA ASP A 176 19.59 3.54 2.55
C ASP A 176 19.20 4.07 1.16
N LYS A 177 17.92 3.96 0.76
CA LYS A 177 17.45 4.45 -0.53
C LYS A 177 16.26 5.40 -0.43
N LEU A 178 15.17 5.01 0.23
CA LEU A 178 13.92 5.79 0.17
C LEU A 178 13.99 7.05 1.07
N VAL A 179 14.69 6.99 2.18
CA VAL A 179 14.90 8.18 3.02
C VAL A 179 15.68 9.27 2.25
N PRO A 180 16.82 8.96 1.60
CA PRO A 180 17.50 9.94 0.75
C PRO A 180 16.64 10.47 -0.40
N LEU A 181 15.91 9.58 -1.12
CA LEU A 181 15.03 9.99 -2.23
C LEU A 181 13.94 10.98 -1.77
N LEU A 182 13.29 10.69 -0.64
CA LEU A 182 12.26 11.58 -0.10
C LEU A 182 12.87 12.89 0.39
N SER A 183 14.03 12.85 1.06
CA SER A 183 14.74 14.05 1.52
C SER A 183 15.20 14.96 0.37
N GLU A 184 15.65 14.36 -0.74
CA GLU A 184 16.01 15.10 -1.95
C GLU A 184 14.79 15.74 -2.60
N GLY A 185 13.68 14.98 -2.69
CA GLY A 185 12.42 15.52 -3.19
C GLY A 185 11.89 16.68 -2.36
N LEU A 186 11.92 16.59 -1.04
CA LEU A 186 11.52 17.68 -0.12
C LEU A 186 12.31 18.96 -0.35
N ARG A 187 13.64 18.85 -0.51
CA ARG A 187 14.51 19.99 -0.83
C ARG A 187 14.19 20.58 -2.21
N ALA A 188 13.99 19.73 -3.23
CA ALA A 188 13.68 20.18 -4.56
C ALA A 188 12.34 20.94 -4.65
N GLU A 189 11.37 20.57 -3.81
CA GLU A 189 10.07 21.25 -3.70
C GLU A 189 10.10 22.51 -2.82
N GLY A 190 11.26 22.88 -2.28
CA GLY A 190 11.41 24.04 -1.40
C GLY A 190 10.69 23.88 -0.05
N MET A 191 10.40 22.67 0.33
CA MET A 191 9.91 22.32 1.65
C MET A 191 11.12 22.34 2.60
N SER A 192 11.02 23.02 3.73
CA SER A 192 12.10 23.45 4.65
C SER A 192 13.30 22.49 4.82
N ASP A 193 14.41 23.00 5.39
CA ASP A 193 15.65 22.25 5.64
C ASP A 193 15.51 21.14 6.70
N GLY A 194 14.30 20.75 7.07
CA GLY A 194 14.01 19.67 8.00
C GLY A 194 14.59 18.33 7.54
N GLU A 195 15.12 17.56 8.48
CA GLU A 195 15.64 16.24 8.22
C GLU A 195 14.61 15.14 8.46
N MET A 196 14.69 14.05 7.68
CA MET A 196 13.95 12.83 7.96
C MET A 196 14.49 12.18 9.23
N THR A 197 13.70 12.19 10.30
CA THR A 197 14.05 11.57 11.58
C THR A 197 13.46 10.18 11.70
N ARG A 198 14.21 9.26 12.31
CA ARG A 198 13.69 7.92 12.60
C ARG A 198 12.76 7.99 13.80
N VAL A 199 11.51 7.56 13.63
CA VAL A 199 10.55 7.40 14.71
C VAL A 199 10.78 6.07 15.45
N GLU A 200 10.70 4.95 14.72
CA GLU A 200 11.00 3.60 15.23
C GLU A 200 11.29 2.67 14.04
N LYS A 201 12.30 1.78 14.16
CA LYS A 201 12.66 0.76 13.13
C LYS A 201 12.74 1.33 11.71
N GLU A 202 11.80 0.94 10.83
CA GLU A 202 11.71 1.39 9.44
C GLU A 202 10.58 2.43 9.25
N THR A 203 10.22 3.15 10.31
CA THR A 203 9.31 4.31 10.25
C THR A 203 10.11 5.59 10.47
N PHE A 204 9.99 6.50 9.53
CA PHE A 204 10.66 7.80 9.51
C PHE A 204 9.63 8.90 9.37
N SER A 205 9.93 10.09 9.86
CA SER A 205 9.08 11.27 9.68
C SER A 205 9.87 12.51 9.35
N TRP A 206 9.27 13.37 8.52
CA TRP A 206 9.69 14.73 8.31
C TRP A 206 8.68 15.66 8.98
N GLU A 207 9.17 16.45 9.94
CA GLU A 207 8.37 17.43 10.70
C GLU A 207 7.04 16.88 11.28
N ARG A 208 6.97 15.57 11.55
CA ARG A 208 5.74 14.89 11.98
C ARG A 208 4.54 15.09 11.05
N ARG A 209 4.78 15.46 9.80
CA ARG A 209 3.75 15.72 8.78
C ARG A 209 3.83 14.76 7.61
N ILE A 210 5.04 14.34 7.21
CA ILE A 210 5.24 13.33 6.17
C ILE A 210 5.95 12.14 6.78
N TYR A 211 5.38 10.97 6.58
CA TYR A 211 5.90 9.71 7.11
C TYR A 211 6.29 8.78 5.96
N LEU A 212 7.34 8.01 6.20
CA LEU A 212 7.75 6.89 5.37
C LEU A 212 7.77 5.65 6.23
N THR A 213 6.99 4.63 5.88
CA THR A 213 6.89 3.38 6.62
C THR A 213 6.74 2.18 5.71
N ASN A 214 6.97 0.97 6.24
CA ASN A 214 6.85 -0.26 5.47
C ASN A 214 5.90 -1.27 6.15
N ALA A 215 5.78 -2.48 5.56
CA ALA A 215 4.93 -3.55 6.08
C ALA A 215 5.66 -4.47 7.08
N LYS A 216 6.92 -4.18 7.44
CA LYS A 216 7.67 -5.01 8.39
C LYS A 216 7.08 -4.87 9.79
N ARG A 217 6.86 -5.97 10.48
CA ARG A 217 6.06 -6.16 11.67
C ARG A 217 4.59 -6.41 11.26
N ASP A 218 3.82 -5.38 11.02
CA ASP A 218 2.52 -5.39 10.35
C ASP A 218 2.10 -3.95 10.01
N ILE A 219 1.21 -3.81 9.04
CA ILE A 219 0.78 -2.50 8.53
C ILE A 219 0.00 -1.73 9.60
N VAL A 220 -0.89 -2.40 10.36
CA VAL A 220 -1.72 -1.74 11.38
C VAL A 220 -0.84 -1.12 12.46
N SER A 221 0.14 -1.87 13.00
CA SER A 221 1.09 -1.36 14.00
C SER A 221 1.90 -0.17 13.49
N ASN A 222 2.34 -0.22 12.22
CA ASN A 222 3.14 0.86 11.64
C ASN A 222 2.29 2.12 11.35
N LEU A 223 1.05 1.95 10.90
CA LEU A 223 0.11 3.07 10.77
C LEU A 223 -0.24 3.65 12.15
N THR A 224 -0.47 2.81 13.16
CA THR A 224 -0.68 3.26 14.55
C THR A 224 0.47 4.13 15.04
N LEU A 225 1.72 3.74 14.73
CA LEU A 225 2.89 4.51 15.11
C LEU A 225 2.91 5.89 14.42
N CYS A 226 2.64 5.95 13.11
CA CYS A 226 2.55 7.22 12.39
C CYS A 226 1.47 8.13 12.97
N LEU A 227 0.25 7.60 13.14
CA LEU A 227 -0.90 8.34 13.69
C LEU A 227 -0.63 8.84 15.12
N ARG A 228 -0.13 7.96 15.99
CA ARG A 228 0.25 8.34 17.35
C ARG A 228 1.29 9.47 17.35
N THR A 229 2.34 9.37 16.54
CA THR A 229 3.39 10.38 16.45
C THR A 229 2.84 11.72 15.96
N TYR A 230 1.91 11.69 15.00
CA TYR A 230 1.25 12.89 14.52
C TYR A 230 0.37 13.54 15.60
N PHE A 231 -0.54 12.79 16.23
CA PHE A 231 -1.52 13.35 17.17
C PHE A 231 -0.88 13.74 18.51
N VAL A 232 -0.02 12.89 19.10
CA VAL A 232 0.62 13.17 20.41
C VAL A 232 1.62 14.32 20.29
N GLY A 233 2.34 14.41 19.18
CA GLY A 233 3.31 15.50 19.00
C GLY A 233 2.70 16.92 18.94
N ARG A 234 1.39 17.05 18.78
CA ARG A 234 0.68 18.33 18.80
C ARG A 234 0.31 18.83 20.22
N PHE A 235 0.33 17.92 21.21
CA PHE A 235 -0.01 18.29 22.60
C PHE A 235 1.21 18.73 23.42
N PHE A 236 2.43 18.48 22.94
CA PHE A 236 3.67 18.71 23.68
C PHE A 236 4.74 19.50 22.88
N GLY A 237 4.34 20.13 21.75
CA GLY A 237 5.23 20.92 20.90
C GLY A 237 4.85 22.38 20.84
#